data_01da5cb9e48fa58118fa024789bcfa91
#
_entry.id   01da5cb9e48fa58118fa024789bcfa91
#
_cell.length_a   1.000
_cell.length_b   1.000
_cell.length_c   1.000
_cell.angle_alpha   90.00
_cell.angle_beta   90.00
_cell.angle_gamma   90.00
#
_symmetry.space_group_name_H-M   'P 1'
#
loop_
_entity.id
_entity.type
_entity.pdbx_description
1 polymer ?
#
loop_
_entity_poly.entity_id
_entity_poly.type
_entity_poly.pdbx_seq_one_letter_code
_entity_poly.pdbx_strand_id
1 'polypeptide(L)'
;MRRKDREVSPERAWEIVDFCPFATMSILDEEGKPYGVPVSIARDGEILYFHAALEGRKINCLKKNPYVSVSCVAKAENAQDDFTVYYASAILEGWAEEITEKEQKLHGLELLCRKYMPHLMSGFQKYAEKYLPYTGVWKISVLS
;
A
#
# COMPACT_ATOMS: atom_id res chain seq x y z
N MET A 1 -0.24 20.13 -8.05
CA MET A 1 0.57 20.37 -6.83
C MET A 1 0.89 21.87 -6.71
N ARG A 2 0.73 22.42 -5.51
CA ARG A 2 0.93 23.87 -5.29
C ARG A 2 2.42 24.28 -5.36
N ARG A 3 3.30 23.49 -4.75
CA ARG A 3 4.74 23.77 -4.71
C ARG A 3 5.46 23.00 -5.82
N LYS A 4 5.36 23.50 -7.03
CA LYS A 4 5.99 22.90 -8.22
C LYS A 4 7.50 22.74 -8.09
N ASP A 5 8.15 23.63 -7.34
CA ASP A 5 9.58 23.57 -7.06
C ASP A 5 9.99 22.33 -6.25
N ARG A 6 9.04 21.66 -5.60
CA ARG A 6 9.26 20.45 -4.79
C ARG A 6 8.68 19.19 -5.43
N GLU A 7 8.09 19.33 -6.62
CA GLU A 7 7.52 18.20 -7.34
C GLU A 7 8.63 17.24 -7.80
N VAL A 8 8.41 15.95 -7.58
CA VAL A 8 9.35 14.91 -7.98
C VAL A 8 8.90 14.23 -9.27
N SER A 9 9.84 13.60 -9.98
CA SER A 9 9.51 12.83 -11.18
C SER A 9 8.66 11.60 -10.84
N PRO A 10 7.93 11.03 -11.82
CA PRO A 10 7.21 9.78 -11.61
C PRO A 10 8.11 8.65 -11.11
N GLU A 11 9.34 8.56 -11.61
CA GLU A 11 10.31 7.55 -11.18
C GLU A 11 10.66 7.72 -9.70
N ARG A 12 10.86 8.96 -9.27
CA ARG A 12 11.15 9.25 -7.87
C ARG A 12 9.94 8.96 -6.99
N ALA A 13 8.73 9.23 -7.48
CA ALA A 13 7.50 8.89 -6.75
C ALA A 13 7.39 7.38 -6.51
N TRP A 14 7.72 6.57 -7.52
CA TRP A 14 7.74 5.11 -7.34
C TRP A 14 8.81 4.65 -6.35
N GLU A 15 9.97 5.29 -6.33
CA GLU A 15 10.99 5.00 -5.30
C GLU A 15 10.45 5.28 -3.90
N ILE A 16 9.72 6.38 -3.71
CA ILE A 16 9.11 6.72 -2.44
C ILE A 16 8.12 5.62 -2.01
N VAL A 17 7.31 5.14 -2.93
CA VAL A 17 6.39 4.03 -2.68
C VAL A 17 7.14 2.77 -2.27
N ASP A 18 8.21 2.43 -2.98
CA ASP A 18 8.98 1.22 -2.72
C ASP A 18 9.69 1.25 -1.35
N PHE A 19 10.16 2.41 -0.93
CA PHE A 19 10.85 2.57 0.35
C PHE A 19 9.94 2.88 1.54
N CYS A 20 8.67 3.17 1.27
CA CYS A 20 7.70 3.47 2.32
C CYS A 20 7.49 2.24 3.22
N PRO A 21 7.76 2.34 4.54
CA PRO A 21 7.61 1.17 5.43
C PRO A 21 6.15 0.78 5.64
N PHE A 22 5.25 1.75 5.65
CA PHE A 22 3.81 1.53 5.59
C PHE A 22 3.16 2.80 5.05
N ALA A 23 2.01 2.63 4.44
CA ALA A 23 1.25 3.72 3.83
C ALA A 23 -0.04 3.96 4.60
N THR A 24 -0.67 5.09 4.38
CA THR A 24 -2.04 5.35 4.82
C THR A 24 -2.95 5.24 3.62
N MET A 25 -3.89 4.32 3.68
CA MET A 25 -4.93 4.17 2.67
C MET A 25 -6.18 4.91 3.16
N SER A 26 -6.59 5.91 2.41
CA SER A 26 -7.78 6.68 2.70
C SER A 26 -8.94 6.15 1.87
N ILE A 27 -9.99 5.74 2.57
CA ILE A 27 -11.18 5.13 1.97
C ILE A 27 -12.42 5.80 2.55
N LEU A 28 -13.57 5.49 2.00
CA LEU A 28 -14.85 5.94 2.54
C LEU A 28 -15.50 4.80 3.33
N ASP A 29 -16.04 5.15 4.48
CA ASP A 29 -16.79 4.17 5.27
C ASP A 29 -18.21 3.96 4.69
N GLU A 30 -19.03 3.16 5.36
CA GLU A 30 -20.37 2.79 4.88
C GLU A 30 -21.30 3.99 4.80
N GLU A 31 -21.01 5.07 5.55
CA GLU A 31 -21.79 6.31 5.54
C GLU A 31 -21.19 7.38 4.62
N GLY A 32 -20.12 7.04 3.90
CA GLY A 32 -19.44 7.99 3.02
C GLY A 32 -18.47 8.92 3.74
N LYS A 33 -18.09 8.62 4.98
CA LYS A 33 -17.12 9.42 5.74
C LYS A 33 -15.70 8.94 5.48
N PRO A 34 -14.72 9.86 5.49
CA PRO A 34 -13.32 9.48 5.35
C PRO A 34 -12.87 8.53 6.45
N TYR A 35 -12.13 7.50 6.08
CA TYR A 35 -11.58 6.51 6.98
C TYR A 35 -10.15 6.19 6.54
N GLY A 36 -9.17 6.53 7.36
CA GLY A 36 -7.76 6.30 7.05
C GLY A 36 -7.23 5.09 7.80
N VAL A 37 -6.60 4.16 7.09
CA VAL A 37 -6.02 2.95 7.69
C VAL A 37 -4.57 2.78 7.26
N PRO A 38 -3.66 2.44 8.20
CA PRO A 38 -2.30 2.08 7.83
C PRO A 38 -2.29 0.71 7.16
N VAL A 39 -1.52 0.59 6.09
CA VAL A 39 -1.33 -0.67 5.37
C VAL A 39 0.12 -0.82 4.94
N SER A 40 0.60 -2.06 4.95
CA SER A 40 1.88 -2.40 4.35
C SER A 40 1.65 -2.72 2.88
N ILE A 41 2.41 -2.07 2.00
CA ILE A 41 2.23 -2.20 0.56
C ILE A 41 3.50 -2.70 -0.11
N ALA A 42 3.32 -3.42 -1.22
CA ALA A 42 4.39 -3.79 -2.14
C ALA A 42 3.90 -3.54 -3.56
N ARG A 43 4.82 -3.26 -4.47
CA ARG A 43 4.50 -2.81 -5.82
C ARG A 43 5.03 -3.75 -6.88
N ASP A 44 4.25 -3.90 -7.95
CA ASP A 44 4.68 -4.48 -9.21
C ASP A 44 4.14 -3.57 -10.33
N GLY A 45 5.05 -2.82 -10.97
CA GLY A 45 4.66 -1.84 -11.97
C GLY A 45 3.76 -0.75 -11.37
N GLU A 46 2.56 -0.61 -11.90
CA GLU A 46 1.58 0.36 -11.44
C GLU A 46 0.50 -0.27 -10.55
N ILE A 47 0.79 -1.46 -10.01
CA ILE A 47 -0.13 -2.18 -9.13
C ILE A 47 0.49 -2.26 -7.74
N LEU A 48 -0.30 -1.88 -6.73
CA LEU A 48 0.07 -2.04 -5.34
C LEU A 48 -0.66 -3.25 -4.76
N TYR A 49 -0.01 -3.96 -3.86
CA TYR A 49 -0.60 -5.10 -3.15
C TYR A 49 -0.59 -4.83 -1.65
N PHE A 50 -1.63 -5.28 -0.97
CA PHE A 50 -1.64 -5.36 0.49
C PHE A 50 -2.40 -6.59 0.91
N HIS A 51 -2.13 -7.07 2.13
CA HIS A 51 -2.88 -8.19 2.70
C HIS A 51 -3.78 -7.71 3.82
N ALA A 52 -4.84 -8.46 4.08
CA ALA A 52 -5.82 -8.13 5.10
C ALA A 52 -6.49 -9.41 5.60
N ALA A 53 -7.24 -9.29 6.68
CA ALA A 53 -8.17 -10.34 7.08
C ALA A 53 -9.23 -10.54 5.99
N LEU A 54 -9.88 -11.69 5.99
CA LEU A 54 -10.94 -11.97 5.01
C LEU A 54 -12.19 -11.12 5.25
N GLU A 55 -12.40 -10.67 6.47
CA GLU A 55 -13.56 -9.88 6.89
C GLU A 55 -13.11 -8.72 7.77
N GLY A 56 -13.98 -7.74 7.93
CA GLY A 56 -13.77 -6.62 8.82
C GLY A 56 -14.25 -5.31 8.23
N ARG A 57 -14.13 -4.22 9.00
CA ARG A 57 -14.59 -2.90 8.59
C ARG A 57 -13.93 -2.41 7.31
N LYS A 58 -12.61 -2.54 7.23
CA LYS A 58 -11.85 -2.13 6.03
C LYS A 58 -12.36 -2.85 4.79
N ILE A 59 -12.61 -4.16 4.91
CA ILE A 59 -13.08 -4.97 3.78
C ILE A 59 -14.48 -4.54 3.35
N ASN A 60 -15.38 -4.30 4.30
CA ASN A 60 -16.74 -3.84 4.00
C ASN A 60 -16.73 -2.48 3.30
N CYS A 61 -15.87 -1.57 3.76
CA CYS A 61 -15.71 -0.25 3.15
C CYS A 61 -15.22 -0.37 1.70
N LEU A 62 -14.19 -1.19 1.46
CA LEU A 62 -13.62 -1.38 0.13
C LEU A 62 -14.59 -2.04 -0.85
N LYS A 63 -15.40 -2.97 -0.37
CA LYS A 63 -16.42 -3.60 -1.23
C LYS A 63 -17.49 -2.62 -1.66
N LYS A 64 -17.83 -1.67 -0.81
CA LYS A 64 -18.82 -0.65 -1.12
C LYS A 64 -18.25 0.47 -1.97
N ASN A 65 -17.06 0.95 -1.65
CA ASN A 65 -16.39 2.06 -2.33
C ASN A 65 -14.92 1.68 -2.60
N PRO A 66 -14.64 1.08 -3.75
CA PRO A 66 -13.29 0.60 -4.06
C PRO A 66 -12.28 1.68 -4.48
N TYR A 67 -12.71 2.91 -4.69
CA TYR A 67 -11.79 3.99 -5.04
C TYR A 67 -11.02 4.44 -3.79
N VAL A 68 -9.69 4.46 -3.88
CA VAL A 68 -8.83 4.72 -2.72
C VAL A 68 -7.75 5.75 -3.03
N SER A 69 -7.27 6.41 -1.99
CA SER A 69 -6.09 7.25 -2.05
C SER A 69 -5.05 6.68 -1.09
N VAL A 70 -3.81 6.53 -1.57
CA VAL A 70 -2.72 5.95 -0.79
C VAL A 70 -1.64 7.00 -0.61
N SER A 71 -1.34 7.32 0.64
CA SER A 71 -0.30 8.29 1.00
C SER A 71 0.94 7.56 1.52
N CYS A 72 2.06 7.78 0.86
CA CYS A 72 3.35 7.16 1.18
C CYS A 72 4.34 8.23 1.62
N VAL A 73 5.00 8.01 2.76
CA VAL A 73 6.07 8.86 3.24
C VAL A 73 7.32 7.99 3.41
N ALA A 74 8.36 8.27 2.64
CA ALA A 74 9.59 7.50 2.68
C ALA A 74 10.60 8.05 3.68
N LYS A 75 10.56 9.36 3.89
CA LYS A 75 11.49 10.03 4.79
C LYS A 75 10.80 11.23 5.42
N ALA A 76 10.93 11.38 6.73
CA ALA A 76 10.47 12.54 7.46
C ALA A 76 11.46 12.84 8.58
N GLU A 77 11.97 14.08 8.64
CA GLU A 77 12.89 14.51 9.67
C GLU A 77 12.71 16.00 9.93
N ASN A 78 12.87 16.40 11.20
CA ASN A 78 12.80 17.81 11.58
C ASN A 78 14.09 18.51 11.18
N ALA A 79 13.97 19.71 10.64
CA ALA A 79 15.12 20.58 10.41
C ALA A 79 15.67 21.03 11.76
N GLN A 80 17.01 20.99 11.91
CA GLN A 80 17.66 21.38 13.18
C GLN A 80 17.68 22.89 13.39
N ASP A 81 17.80 23.64 12.29
CA ASP A 81 18.03 25.10 12.34
C ASP A 81 16.84 25.90 11.81
N ASP A 82 15.68 25.26 11.61
CA ASP A 82 14.50 25.93 11.08
C ASP A 82 13.22 25.25 11.60
N PHE A 83 12.12 25.97 11.57
CA PHE A 83 10.82 25.46 12.02
C PHE A 83 10.10 24.74 10.85
N THR A 84 10.72 23.67 10.37
CA THR A 84 10.17 22.89 9.24
C THR A 84 10.50 21.42 9.37
N VAL A 85 9.85 20.62 8.54
CA VAL A 85 10.07 19.18 8.42
C VAL A 85 10.47 18.86 7.00
N TYR A 86 11.57 18.16 6.83
CA TYR A 86 11.97 17.62 5.54
C TYR A 86 11.35 16.24 5.34
N TYR A 87 10.68 16.05 4.22
CA TYR A 87 10.05 14.77 3.90
C TYR A 87 10.01 14.52 2.39
N ALA A 88 9.86 13.24 2.04
CA ALA A 88 9.57 12.81 0.68
C ALA A 88 8.29 11.98 0.73
N SER A 89 7.30 12.38 -0.04
CA SER A 89 6.00 11.71 -0.04
C SER A 89 5.44 11.57 -1.45
N ALA A 90 4.53 10.61 -1.60
CA ALA A 90 3.78 10.41 -2.82
C ALA A 90 2.34 10.07 -2.45
N ILE A 91 1.39 10.58 -3.22
CA ILE A 91 -0.03 10.25 -3.08
C ILE A 91 -0.48 9.62 -4.38
N LEU A 92 -1.07 8.43 -4.27
CA LEU A 92 -1.56 7.68 -5.41
C LEU A 92 -3.05 7.44 -5.27
N GLU A 93 -3.76 7.45 -6.38
CA GLU A 93 -5.18 7.15 -6.41
C GLU A 93 -5.43 5.96 -7.32
N GLY A 94 -6.38 5.14 -6.97
CA GLY A 94 -6.69 3.97 -7.77
C GLY A 94 -7.88 3.18 -7.27
N TRP A 95 -8.07 2.03 -7.87
CA TRP A 95 -9.17 1.13 -7.57
C TRP A 95 -8.65 -0.11 -6.85
N ALA A 96 -9.25 -0.42 -5.70
CA ALA A 96 -8.92 -1.60 -4.92
C ALA A 96 -9.80 -2.77 -5.35
N GLU A 97 -9.22 -3.96 -5.45
CA GLU A 97 -9.91 -5.18 -5.85
C GLU A 97 -9.36 -6.35 -5.06
N GLU A 98 -10.24 -7.17 -4.49
CA GLU A 98 -9.83 -8.40 -3.84
C GLU A 98 -9.40 -9.41 -4.88
N ILE A 99 -8.24 -10.01 -4.68
CA ILE A 99 -7.71 -11.02 -5.59
C ILE A 99 -8.29 -12.37 -5.19
N THR A 100 -8.94 -13.04 -6.14
CA THR A 100 -9.56 -14.35 -5.91
C THR A 100 -8.74 -15.50 -6.50
N GLU A 101 -7.96 -15.24 -7.54
CA GLU A 101 -7.13 -16.25 -8.18
C GLU A 101 -5.92 -16.57 -7.32
N LYS A 102 -5.70 -17.86 -7.06
CA LYS A 102 -4.64 -18.35 -6.17
C LYS A 102 -3.25 -17.87 -6.57
N GLU A 103 -2.91 -17.94 -7.85
CA GLU A 103 -1.57 -17.54 -8.33
C GLU A 103 -1.33 -16.05 -8.16
N GLN A 104 -2.33 -15.23 -8.42
CA GLN A 104 -2.23 -13.78 -8.22
C GLN A 104 -2.13 -13.43 -6.74
N LYS A 105 -2.90 -14.11 -5.88
CA LYS A 105 -2.78 -13.95 -4.42
C LYS A 105 -1.37 -14.28 -3.95
N LEU A 106 -0.84 -15.39 -4.45
CA LEU A 106 0.50 -15.85 -4.09
C LEU A 106 1.56 -14.84 -4.53
N HIS A 107 1.43 -14.28 -5.73
CA HIS A 107 2.33 -13.26 -6.25
C HIS A 107 2.35 -12.02 -5.35
N GLY A 108 1.18 -11.50 -5.01
CA GLY A 108 1.07 -10.33 -4.14
C GLY A 108 1.64 -10.58 -2.75
N LEU A 109 1.34 -11.73 -2.17
CA LEU A 109 1.87 -12.11 -0.85
C LEU A 109 3.38 -12.28 -0.88
N GLU A 110 3.91 -12.86 -1.95
CA GLU A 110 5.36 -13.01 -2.12
C GLU A 110 6.06 -11.65 -2.18
N LEU A 111 5.52 -10.69 -2.93
CA LEU A 111 6.09 -9.35 -3.01
C LEU A 111 6.10 -8.67 -1.64
N LEU A 112 5.02 -8.80 -0.87
CA LEU A 112 4.94 -8.25 0.48
C LEU A 112 5.97 -8.87 1.41
N CYS A 113 6.08 -10.19 1.42
CA CYS A 113 7.05 -10.90 2.26
C CYS A 113 8.48 -10.57 1.86
N ARG A 114 8.76 -10.47 0.57
CA ARG A 114 10.08 -10.12 0.07
C ARG A 114 10.50 -8.71 0.48
N LYS A 115 9.56 -7.76 0.47
CA LYS A 115 9.82 -6.39 0.88
C LYS A 115 10.07 -6.26 2.39
N TYR A 116 9.21 -6.89 3.20
CA TYR A 116 9.20 -6.67 4.66
C TYR A 116 9.98 -7.72 5.45
N MET A 117 10.12 -8.92 4.91
CA MET A 117 10.78 -10.04 5.59
C MET A 117 11.68 -10.84 4.63
N PRO A 118 12.63 -10.14 3.94
CA PRO A 118 13.46 -10.83 2.93
C PRO A 118 14.28 -11.97 3.52
N HIS A 119 14.63 -11.87 4.79
CA HIS A 119 15.42 -12.91 5.49
C HIS A 119 14.64 -14.21 5.74
N LEU A 120 13.31 -14.19 5.58
CA LEU A 120 12.46 -15.35 5.81
C LEU A 120 11.98 -16.00 4.50
N MET A 121 12.44 -15.53 3.35
CA MET A 121 11.91 -16.00 2.06
C MET A 121 12.19 -17.49 1.78
N SER A 122 13.20 -18.07 2.39
CA SER A 122 13.44 -19.52 2.26
C SER A 122 12.28 -20.37 2.80
N GLY A 123 11.52 -19.83 3.76
CA GLY A 123 10.34 -20.48 4.31
C GLY A 123 9.02 -20.04 3.69
N PHE A 124 9.06 -19.22 2.64
CA PHE A 124 7.85 -18.62 2.06
C PHE A 124 6.85 -19.66 1.57
N GLN A 125 7.30 -20.68 0.86
CA GLN A 125 6.42 -21.69 0.30
C GLN A 125 5.58 -22.37 1.38
N LYS A 126 6.22 -22.76 2.47
CA LYS A 126 5.56 -23.40 3.60
C LYS A 126 4.59 -22.46 4.30
N TYR A 127 4.99 -21.19 4.48
CA TYR A 127 4.16 -20.14 5.05
C TYR A 127 2.91 -19.93 4.18
N ALA A 128 3.09 -19.80 2.87
CA ALA A 128 1.99 -19.55 1.94
C ALA A 128 0.99 -20.70 1.92
N GLU A 129 1.46 -21.95 1.91
CA GLU A 129 0.59 -23.12 1.96
C GLU A 129 -0.30 -23.12 3.21
N LYS A 130 0.24 -22.68 4.33
CA LYS A 130 -0.48 -22.66 5.60
C LYS A 130 -1.48 -21.52 5.70
N TYR A 131 -1.09 -20.30 5.31
CA TYR A 131 -1.86 -19.09 5.61
C TYR A 131 -2.66 -18.50 4.45
N LEU A 132 -2.32 -18.85 3.20
CA LEU A 132 -3.00 -18.28 2.03
C LEU A 132 -4.54 -18.43 2.07
N PRO A 133 -5.10 -19.57 2.49
CA PRO A 133 -6.56 -19.72 2.55
C PRO A 133 -7.25 -18.79 3.55
N TYR A 134 -6.50 -18.28 4.53
CA TYR A 134 -7.03 -17.44 5.60
C TYR A 134 -6.65 -15.97 5.46
N THR A 135 -5.94 -15.63 4.38
CA THR A 135 -5.43 -14.28 4.16
C THR A 135 -6.09 -13.67 2.94
N GLY A 136 -6.63 -12.46 3.10
CA GLY A 136 -7.07 -11.65 1.96
C GLY A 136 -5.88 -10.96 1.33
N VAL A 137 -5.80 -10.97 0.00
CA VAL A 137 -4.81 -10.20 -0.74
C VAL A 137 -5.57 -9.30 -1.71
N TRP A 138 -5.23 -8.03 -1.66
CA TRP A 138 -5.88 -7.00 -2.48
C TRP A 138 -4.86 -6.34 -3.39
N LYS A 139 -5.33 -5.90 -4.53
CA LYS A 139 -4.52 -5.07 -5.43
C LYS A 139 -5.18 -3.71 -5.61
N ILE A 140 -4.35 -2.69 -5.81
CA ILE A 140 -4.78 -1.35 -6.17
C ILE A 140 -4.18 -1.04 -7.53
N SER A 141 -5.06 -0.84 -8.52
CA SER A 141 -4.65 -0.42 -9.86
C SER A 141 -4.52 1.10 -9.83
N VAL A 142 -3.30 1.60 -9.92
CA VAL A 142 -3.00 3.01 -9.78
C VAL A 142 -3.35 3.76 -11.06
N LEU A 143 -4.10 4.85 -10.92
CA LEU A 143 -4.49 5.74 -12.02
C LEU A 143 -3.59 6.96 -12.11
N SER A 144 -3.12 7.44 -10.97
CA SER A 144 -2.28 8.63 -10.93
C SER A 144 -1.45 8.70 -9.63
#